data_8b2d4afb19c67982263eb082ccb6acc6
#
_entry.id   8b2d4afb19c67982263eb082ccb6acc6
#
_cell.length_a   1.000
_cell.length_b   1.000
_cell.length_c   1.000
_cell.angle_alpha   90.00
_cell.angle_beta   90.00
_cell.angle_gamma   90.00
#
_symmetry.space_group_name_H-M   'P 1'
#
loop_
_entity.id
_entity.type
_entity.pdbx_description
1 polymer ?
#
loop_
_entity_poly.entity_id
_entity_poly.type
_entity_poly.pdbx_seq_one_letter_code
_entity_poly.pdbx_strand_id
1 'polypeptide(L)'
;MAICGFHQINIQSCLTVKDAENENRYLEISNKYGHQELEDFAKIIGLIQLQVYEAPYADPLGEYYMQTISNGKNGEYFTPEPVCEMMAKMQGSKNSIHLKTAFDPACGSGRMLLAFAKLNPDNFFYGAELSNTCAKMAVINFFLNGLRGEVAWMNSLSMEWYGGWQINQNGLGILPIEKEQSRIWSAPPQSKQNNKGQRIQLDLF
;
A
#
# COMPACT_ATOMS: atom_id res chain seq x y z
N MET A 1 6.24 -19.61 -2.25
CA MET A 1 6.62 -19.27 -3.65
C MET A 1 5.44 -18.70 -4.46
N ALA A 2 4.27 -19.35 -4.48
CA ALA A 2 3.09 -18.89 -5.22
C ALA A 2 2.59 -17.49 -4.85
N ILE A 3 2.59 -17.10 -3.58
CA ILE A 3 2.08 -15.79 -3.12
C ILE A 3 2.96 -14.63 -3.59
N CYS A 4 4.27 -14.79 -3.63
CA CYS A 4 5.17 -13.74 -4.15
C CYS A 4 4.87 -13.48 -5.64
N GLY A 5 4.60 -14.54 -6.41
CA GLY A 5 4.19 -14.44 -7.80
C GLY A 5 2.82 -13.80 -7.98
N PHE A 6 1.83 -14.16 -7.14
CA PHE A 6 0.50 -13.58 -7.14
C PHE A 6 0.53 -12.05 -6.98
N HIS A 7 1.26 -11.53 -6.00
CA HIS A 7 1.39 -10.06 -5.82
C HIS A 7 2.09 -9.40 -7.01
N GLN A 8 3.11 -10.02 -7.57
CA GLN A 8 3.81 -9.48 -8.73
C GLN A 8 2.93 -9.42 -9.97
N ILE A 9 2.19 -10.49 -10.28
CA ILE A 9 1.26 -10.53 -11.41
C ILE A 9 0.17 -9.47 -11.25
N ASN A 10 -0.42 -9.35 -10.07
CA ASN A 10 -1.52 -8.40 -9.85
C ASN A 10 -1.07 -6.95 -9.97
N ILE A 11 0.11 -6.58 -9.44
CA ILE A 11 0.63 -5.22 -9.66
C ILE A 11 0.85 -4.96 -11.14
N GLN A 12 1.50 -5.87 -11.86
CA GLN A 12 1.77 -5.68 -13.29
C GLN A 12 0.47 -5.57 -14.11
N SER A 13 -0.55 -6.38 -13.80
CA SER A 13 -1.84 -6.30 -14.49
C SER A 13 -2.66 -5.05 -14.16
N CYS A 14 -2.44 -4.46 -12.97
CA CYS A 14 -3.11 -3.24 -12.51
C CYS A 14 -2.37 -1.95 -12.88
N LEU A 15 -1.14 -2.04 -13.45
CA LEU A 15 -0.43 -0.87 -13.92
C LEU A 15 -1.17 -0.21 -15.07
N THR A 16 -1.31 1.10 -14.98
CA THR A 16 -2.02 1.88 -15.99
C THR A 16 -1.17 2.11 -17.25
N VAL A 17 0.16 2.09 -17.10
CA VAL A 17 1.10 2.24 -18.21
C VAL A 17 1.38 0.88 -18.81
N LYS A 18 0.93 0.70 -20.06
CA LYS A 18 1.24 -0.48 -20.88
C LYS A 18 2.44 -0.14 -21.75
N ASP A 19 3.62 -0.29 -21.21
CA ASP A 19 4.86 -0.22 -21.99
C ASP A 19 5.43 -1.63 -22.20
N ALA A 20 6.40 -1.73 -23.10
CA ALA A 20 7.03 -3.00 -23.45
C ALA A 20 7.78 -3.63 -22.26
N GLU A 21 8.32 -2.82 -21.36
CA GLU A 21 9.02 -3.30 -20.18
C GLU A 21 8.07 -3.95 -19.19
N ASN A 22 6.94 -3.31 -18.91
CA ASN A 22 5.90 -3.87 -18.03
C ASN A 22 5.32 -5.16 -18.61
N GLU A 23 5.04 -5.21 -19.92
CA GLU A 23 4.54 -6.41 -20.59
C GLU A 23 5.54 -7.56 -20.52
N ASN A 24 6.81 -7.30 -20.80
CA ASN A 24 7.87 -8.32 -20.70
C ASN A 24 7.98 -8.86 -19.28
N ARG A 25 7.91 -7.99 -18.26
CA ARG A 25 7.97 -8.38 -16.87
C ARG A 25 6.75 -9.21 -16.46
N TYR A 26 5.56 -8.85 -16.95
CA TYR A 26 4.35 -9.66 -16.75
C TYR A 26 4.51 -11.05 -17.33
N LEU A 27 4.98 -11.15 -18.59
CA LEU A 27 5.19 -12.43 -19.27
C LEU A 27 6.27 -13.29 -18.61
N GLU A 28 7.37 -12.70 -18.16
CA GLU A 28 8.40 -13.41 -17.38
C GLU A 28 7.85 -14.03 -16.09
N ILE A 29 6.93 -13.35 -15.43
CA ILE A 29 6.32 -13.85 -14.20
C ILE A 29 5.27 -14.91 -14.54
N SER A 30 4.36 -14.62 -15.46
CA SER A 30 3.25 -15.51 -15.82
C SER A 30 3.73 -16.84 -16.41
N ASN A 31 4.80 -16.84 -17.19
CA ASN A 31 5.40 -18.05 -17.76
C ASN A 31 5.95 -19.05 -16.71
N LYS A 32 6.06 -18.63 -15.45
CA LYS A 32 6.48 -19.51 -14.34
C LYS A 32 5.33 -20.34 -13.78
N TYR A 33 4.11 -20.07 -14.21
CA TYR A 33 2.88 -20.69 -13.70
C TYR A 33 2.12 -21.38 -14.83
N GLY A 34 1.46 -22.48 -14.52
CA GLY A 34 0.58 -23.17 -15.44
C GLY A 34 -0.74 -22.42 -15.65
N HIS A 35 -1.47 -22.79 -16.71
CA HIS A 35 -2.74 -22.16 -17.05
C HIS A 35 -3.75 -22.19 -15.89
N GLN A 36 -3.86 -23.35 -15.20
CA GLN A 36 -4.75 -23.50 -14.05
C GLN A 36 -4.37 -22.56 -12.88
N GLU A 37 -3.08 -22.39 -12.60
CA GLU A 37 -2.62 -21.50 -11.53
C GLU A 37 -2.92 -20.03 -11.87
N LEU A 38 -2.81 -19.63 -13.13
CA LEU A 38 -3.17 -18.28 -13.58
C LEU A 38 -4.68 -18.02 -13.49
N GLU A 39 -5.51 -19.01 -13.84
CA GLU A 39 -6.97 -18.93 -13.62
C GLU A 39 -7.30 -18.80 -12.13
N ASP A 40 -6.62 -19.54 -11.27
CA ASP A 40 -6.84 -19.47 -9.83
C ASP A 40 -6.39 -18.13 -9.27
N PHE A 41 -5.32 -17.51 -9.78
CA PHE A 41 -4.94 -16.14 -9.43
C PHE A 41 -6.02 -15.12 -9.81
N ALA A 42 -6.63 -15.26 -10.99
CA ALA A 42 -7.75 -14.40 -11.41
C ALA A 42 -8.98 -14.56 -10.50
N LYS A 43 -9.31 -15.78 -10.08
CA LYS A 43 -10.40 -16.05 -9.12
C LYS A 43 -10.10 -15.43 -7.76
N ILE A 44 -8.86 -15.59 -7.26
CA ILE A 44 -8.44 -15.05 -5.97
C ILE A 44 -8.55 -13.52 -5.96
N ILE A 45 -8.10 -12.83 -7.01
CA ILE A 45 -8.24 -11.37 -7.07
C ILE A 45 -9.71 -10.94 -7.08
N GLY A 46 -10.57 -11.69 -7.76
CA GLY A 46 -12.02 -11.46 -7.74
C GLY A 46 -12.61 -11.61 -6.34
N LEU A 47 -12.19 -12.63 -5.58
CA LEU A 47 -12.61 -12.81 -4.19
C LEU A 47 -12.11 -11.68 -3.27
N ILE A 48 -10.88 -11.22 -3.45
CA ILE A 48 -10.33 -10.08 -2.70
C ILE A 48 -11.12 -8.81 -3.00
N GLN A 49 -11.43 -8.55 -4.28
CA GLN A 49 -12.25 -7.41 -4.69
C GLN A 49 -13.65 -7.46 -4.05
N LEU A 50 -14.28 -8.64 -4.06
CA LEU A 50 -15.58 -8.84 -3.42
C LEU A 50 -15.50 -8.59 -1.91
N GLN A 51 -14.48 -9.12 -1.23
CA GLN A 51 -14.29 -8.92 0.20
C GLN A 51 -14.07 -7.43 0.54
N VAL A 52 -13.28 -6.69 -0.24
CA VAL A 52 -13.09 -5.24 -0.05
C VAL A 52 -14.38 -4.49 -0.34
N TYR A 53 -15.19 -4.92 -1.31
CA TYR A 53 -16.49 -4.32 -1.58
C TYR A 53 -17.49 -4.51 -0.42
N GLU A 54 -17.54 -5.71 0.16
CA GLU A 54 -18.42 -6.04 1.29
C GLU A 54 -17.94 -5.42 2.62
N ALA A 55 -16.62 -5.35 2.80
CA ALA A 55 -15.97 -4.77 3.98
C ALA A 55 -14.90 -3.76 3.58
N PRO A 56 -15.27 -2.52 3.21
CA PRO A 56 -14.33 -1.49 2.81
C PRO A 56 -13.26 -1.22 3.89
N TYR A 57 -12.04 -1.02 3.43
CA TYR A 57 -10.84 -0.81 4.25
C TYR A 57 -10.37 -2.06 5.03
N ALA A 58 -10.89 -3.24 4.74
CA ALA A 58 -10.32 -4.49 5.21
C ALA A 58 -8.96 -4.77 4.56
N ASP A 59 -8.14 -5.57 5.23
CA ASP A 59 -6.82 -6.01 4.77
C ASP A 59 -6.76 -7.54 4.58
N PRO A 60 -7.45 -8.11 3.59
CA PRO A 60 -7.48 -9.56 3.38
C PRO A 60 -6.12 -10.14 3.05
N LEU A 61 -5.26 -9.37 2.37
CA LEU A 61 -3.92 -9.82 2.01
C LEU A 61 -3.01 -9.92 3.22
N GLY A 62 -3.00 -8.90 4.07
CA GLY A 62 -2.21 -8.89 5.28
C GLY A 62 -2.68 -9.94 6.29
N GLU A 63 -3.99 -10.15 6.41
CA GLU A 63 -4.55 -11.18 7.28
C GLU A 63 -4.08 -12.58 6.84
N TYR A 64 -4.20 -12.90 5.56
CA TYR A 64 -3.73 -14.16 5.00
C TYR A 64 -2.21 -14.32 5.16
N TYR A 65 -1.45 -13.26 4.91
CA TYR A 65 0.01 -13.25 5.06
C TYR A 65 0.44 -13.58 6.49
N MET A 66 -0.18 -12.96 7.48
CA MET A 66 0.12 -13.21 8.89
C MET A 66 -0.21 -14.64 9.31
N GLN A 67 -1.33 -15.19 8.82
CA GLN A 67 -1.75 -16.55 9.18
C GLN A 67 -0.90 -17.64 8.54
N THR A 68 -0.42 -17.42 7.32
CA THR A 68 0.16 -18.50 6.52
C THR A 68 1.66 -18.39 6.29
N ILE A 69 2.20 -17.19 6.18
CA ILE A 69 3.58 -16.97 5.72
C ILE A 69 4.48 -16.49 6.85
N SER A 70 4.08 -15.42 7.51
CA SER A 70 4.95 -14.77 8.47
C SER A 70 5.21 -15.64 9.70
N ASN A 71 4.18 -16.29 10.27
CA ASN A 71 4.29 -17.08 11.52
C ASN A 71 5.34 -16.53 12.52
N GLY A 72 5.62 -15.22 12.46
CA GLY A 72 6.63 -14.55 13.26
C GLY A 72 8.09 -14.86 12.92
N LYS A 73 8.37 -15.63 11.86
CA LYS A 73 9.74 -16.09 11.56
C LYS A 73 10.67 -14.97 11.07
N ASN A 74 10.13 -13.90 10.46
CA ASN A 74 10.92 -12.80 9.93
C ASN A 74 10.82 -11.52 10.77
N GLY A 75 10.20 -11.59 11.97
CA GLY A 75 9.95 -10.37 12.77
C GLY A 75 8.92 -9.43 12.17
N GLU A 76 8.22 -9.84 11.11
CA GLU A 76 7.16 -9.08 10.47
C GLU A 76 5.84 -9.34 11.22
N TYR A 77 5.42 -8.37 12.02
CA TYR A 77 4.15 -8.40 12.74
C TYR A 77 3.30 -7.22 12.31
N PHE A 78 2.14 -7.50 11.72
CA PHE A 78 1.19 -6.43 11.46
C PHE A 78 0.37 -6.13 12.72
N THR A 79 0.15 -4.85 12.95
CA THR A 79 -0.68 -4.40 14.07
C THR A 79 -2.09 -5.00 13.95
N PRO A 80 -2.64 -5.62 15.01
CA PRO A 80 -4.00 -6.16 14.97
C PRO A 80 -5.03 -5.08 14.61
N GLU A 81 -6.04 -5.45 13.82
CA GLU A 81 -7.05 -4.51 13.32
C GLU A 81 -7.73 -3.68 14.43
N PRO A 82 -8.14 -4.26 15.57
CA PRO A 82 -8.73 -3.47 16.67
C PRO A 82 -7.78 -2.39 17.21
N VAL A 83 -6.48 -2.65 17.23
CA VAL A 83 -5.47 -1.68 17.67
C VAL A 83 -5.33 -0.56 16.62
N CYS A 84 -5.30 -0.91 15.33
CA CYS A 84 -5.31 0.08 14.24
C CYS A 84 -6.53 1.00 14.30
N GLU A 85 -7.72 0.43 14.53
CA GLU A 85 -8.95 1.21 14.68
C GLU A 85 -8.92 2.13 15.91
N MET A 86 -8.41 1.64 17.03
CA MET A 86 -8.24 2.45 18.23
C MET A 86 -7.31 3.63 17.97
N MET A 87 -6.15 3.39 17.36
CA MET A 87 -5.16 4.42 17.05
C MET A 87 -5.72 5.44 16.06
N ALA A 88 -6.44 4.98 15.03
CA ALA A 88 -7.10 5.88 14.08
C ALA A 88 -8.13 6.80 14.77
N LYS A 89 -8.92 6.27 15.70
CA LYS A 89 -9.89 7.07 16.49
C LYS A 89 -9.23 8.09 17.40
N MET A 90 -8.03 7.79 17.91
CA MET A 90 -7.26 8.75 18.73
C MET A 90 -6.75 9.95 17.91
N GLN A 91 -6.56 9.79 16.60
CA GLN A 91 -6.10 10.87 15.72
C GLN A 91 -7.23 11.83 15.30
N GLY A 92 -8.47 11.40 15.36
CA GLY A 92 -9.62 12.24 15.04
C GLY A 92 -10.91 11.46 14.90
N SER A 93 -12.02 12.17 14.95
CA SER A 93 -13.35 11.60 14.73
C SER A 93 -13.62 11.40 13.22
N LYS A 94 -14.66 10.65 12.92
CA LYS A 94 -15.07 10.40 11.52
C LYS A 94 -15.31 11.70 10.76
N ASN A 95 -14.72 11.80 9.58
CA ASN A 95 -14.80 12.97 8.68
C ASN A 95 -14.35 14.29 9.33
N SER A 96 -13.46 14.25 10.32
CA SER A 96 -12.93 15.45 10.96
C SER A 96 -11.66 16.00 10.30
N ILE A 97 -11.01 15.18 9.47
CA ILE A 97 -9.72 15.48 8.83
C ILE A 97 -9.89 15.33 7.32
N HIS A 98 -9.63 16.40 6.57
CA HIS A 98 -9.77 16.44 5.13
C HIS A 98 -8.54 17.06 4.46
N LEU A 99 -8.22 16.57 3.27
CA LEU A 99 -7.14 17.08 2.41
C LEU A 99 -5.79 17.21 3.13
N LYS A 100 -5.54 16.30 4.05
CA LYS A 100 -4.27 16.17 4.78
C LYS A 100 -3.47 14.99 4.26
N THR A 101 -2.26 14.88 4.76
CA THR A 101 -1.36 13.76 4.48
C THR A 101 -1.27 12.88 5.72
N ALA A 102 -1.49 11.58 5.56
CA ALA A 102 -1.18 10.55 6.53
C ALA A 102 0.02 9.76 6.02
N PHE A 103 1.03 9.59 6.85
CA PHE A 103 2.25 8.87 6.49
C PHE A 103 2.60 7.82 7.55
N ASP A 104 2.95 6.63 7.09
CA ASP A 104 3.44 5.53 7.91
C ASP A 104 4.79 5.05 7.37
N PRO A 105 5.89 5.22 8.12
CA PRO A 105 7.24 4.87 7.68
C PRO A 105 7.56 3.36 7.72
N ALA A 106 6.66 2.53 8.25
CA ALA A 106 6.78 1.07 8.33
C ALA A 106 5.41 0.42 8.12
N CYS A 107 4.77 0.72 6.97
CA CYS A 107 3.33 0.52 6.78
C CYS A 107 2.89 -0.95 6.68
N GLY A 108 3.80 -1.92 6.51
CA GLY A 108 3.44 -3.31 6.28
C GLY A 108 2.51 -3.45 5.08
N SER A 109 1.33 -4.07 5.28
CA SER A 109 0.27 -4.16 4.27
C SER A 109 -0.56 -2.87 4.11
N GLY A 110 -0.24 -1.80 4.85
CA GLY A 110 -0.99 -0.54 4.88
C GLY A 110 -2.16 -0.52 5.86
N ARG A 111 -2.30 -1.52 6.74
CA ARG A 111 -3.45 -1.72 7.63
C ARG A 111 -3.76 -0.50 8.51
N MET A 112 -2.74 0.16 9.05
CA MET A 112 -2.91 1.37 9.86
C MET A 112 -3.50 2.52 9.04
N LEU A 113 -3.01 2.71 7.82
CA LEU A 113 -3.51 3.73 6.90
C LEU A 113 -4.92 3.43 6.41
N LEU A 114 -5.27 2.14 6.20
CA LEU A 114 -6.64 1.71 5.91
C LEU A 114 -7.59 2.04 7.06
N ALA A 115 -7.21 1.75 8.31
CA ALA A 115 -8.00 2.07 9.48
C ALA A 115 -8.23 3.59 9.63
N PHE A 116 -7.22 4.40 9.34
CA PHE A 116 -7.38 5.86 9.32
C PHE A 116 -8.27 6.32 8.16
N ALA A 117 -8.12 5.75 6.97
CA ALA A 117 -8.94 6.06 5.80
C ALA A 117 -10.41 5.70 6.01
N LYS A 118 -10.72 4.63 6.75
CA LYS A 118 -12.09 4.25 7.13
C LYS A 118 -12.82 5.37 7.89
N LEU A 119 -12.09 6.17 8.65
CA LEU A 119 -12.63 7.32 9.38
C LEU A 119 -12.55 8.61 8.56
N ASN A 120 -11.50 8.80 7.79
CA ASN A 120 -11.16 10.05 7.11
C ASN A 120 -10.66 9.77 5.68
N PRO A 121 -11.56 9.35 4.75
CA PRO A 121 -11.17 8.86 3.42
C PRO A 121 -10.64 9.96 2.49
N ASP A 122 -11.04 11.21 2.70
CA ASP A 122 -10.67 12.33 1.83
C ASP A 122 -9.31 12.94 2.21
N ASN A 123 -8.29 12.06 2.23
CA ASN A 123 -6.92 12.42 2.55
C ASN A 123 -5.94 11.81 1.53
N PHE A 124 -4.66 12.12 1.68
CA PHE A 124 -3.57 11.53 0.90
C PHE A 124 -2.78 10.59 1.81
N PHE A 125 -2.55 9.37 1.34
CA PHE A 125 -1.96 8.30 2.12
C PHE A 125 -0.59 7.93 1.57
N TYR A 126 0.40 7.90 2.45
CA TYR A 126 1.78 7.60 2.09
C TYR A 126 2.30 6.50 3.00
N GLY A 127 2.91 5.47 2.42
CA GLY A 127 3.50 4.36 3.15
C GLY A 127 4.93 4.11 2.70
N ALA A 128 5.83 3.86 3.64
CA ALA A 128 7.16 3.32 3.33
C ALA A 128 7.28 1.93 3.97
N GLU A 129 7.90 0.98 3.26
CA GLU A 129 8.01 -0.39 3.71
C GLU A 129 9.29 -1.04 3.19
N LEU A 130 9.99 -1.77 4.06
CA LEU A 130 11.24 -2.46 3.75
C LEU A 130 11.02 -3.77 3.00
N SER A 131 9.98 -4.51 3.37
CA SER A 131 9.62 -5.76 2.70
C SER A 131 8.94 -5.50 1.37
N ASN A 132 9.52 -5.95 0.27
CA ASN A 132 8.94 -5.81 -1.07
C ASN A 132 7.54 -6.42 -1.17
N THR A 133 7.32 -7.56 -0.50
CA THR A 133 6.03 -8.24 -0.48
C THR A 133 4.99 -7.40 0.25
N CYS A 134 5.33 -6.88 1.43
CA CYS A 134 4.43 -6.04 2.22
C CYS A 134 4.12 -4.72 1.49
N ALA A 135 5.12 -4.07 0.91
CA ALA A 135 4.92 -2.86 0.11
C ALA A 135 3.92 -3.10 -1.03
N LYS A 136 4.04 -4.22 -1.76
CA LYS A 136 3.09 -4.60 -2.82
C LYS A 136 1.69 -4.90 -2.31
N MET A 137 1.56 -5.51 -1.12
CA MET A 137 0.25 -5.68 -0.47
C MET A 137 -0.39 -4.32 -0.16
N ALA A 138 0.39 -3.38 0.38
CA ALA A 138 -0.08 -2.02 0.63
C ALA A 138 -0.54 -1.31 -0.66
N VAL A 139 0.21 -1.45 -1.76
CA VAL A 139 -0.18 -0.90 -3.08
C VAL A 139 -1.54 -1.45 -3.53
N ILE A 140 -1.74 -2.78 -3.45
CA ILE A 140 -3.00 -3.40 -3.85
C ILE A 140 -4.15 -2.95 -2.92
N ASN A 141 -3.91 -2.92 -1.61
CA ASN A 141 -4.89 -2.46 -0.64
C ASN A 141 -5.31 -1.01 -0.89
N PHE A 142 -4.36 -0.11 -1.16
CA PHE A 142 -4.65 1.28 -1.51
C PHE A 142 -5.46 1.37 -2.80
N PHE A 143 -5.05 0.63 -3.83
CA PHE A 143 -5.73 0.63 -5.12
C PHE A 143 -7.19 0.17 -5.01
N LEU A 144 -7.43 -0.97 -4.36
CA LEU A 144 -8.77 -1.55 -4.23
C LEU A 144 -9.70 -0.71 -3.36
N ASN A 145 -9.16 -0.01 -2.37
CA ASN A 145 -9.95 0.89 -1.50
C ASN A 145 -10.03 2.34 -2.02
N GLY A 146 -9.51 2.62 -3.20
CA GLY A 146 -9.57 3.96 -3.79
C GLY A 146 -8.73 5.02 -3.06
N LEU A 147 -7.75 4.61 -2.21
CA LEU A 147 -6.87 5.53 -1.51
C LEU A 147 -5.94 6.22 -2.51
N ARG A 148 -5.78 7.53 -2.34
CA ARG A 148 -4.86 8.35 -3.16
C ARG A 148 -3.56 8.56 -2.43
N GLY A 149 -2.44 8.26 -3.06
CA GLY A 149 -1.14 8.49 -2.42
C GLY A 149 0.03 7.77 -3.07
N GLU A 150 0.97 7.35 -2.24
CA GLU A 150 2.18 6.64 -2.66
C GLU A 150 2.52 5.52 -1.68
N VAL A 151 3.12 4.46 -2.20
CA VAL A 151 3.83 3.46 -1.39
C VAL A 151 5.25 3.36 -1.92
N ALA A 152 6.22 3.52 -1.02
CA ALA A 152 7.64 3.37 -1.31
C ALA A 152 8.16 2.04 -0.75
N TRP A 153 8.81 1.27 -1.59
CA TRP A 153 9.63 0.15 -1.15
C TRP A 153 11.02 0.69 -0.82
N MET A 154 11.28 0.89 0.45
CA MET A 154 12.52 1.54 0.92
C MET A 154 12.83 1.18 2.37
N ASN A 155 14.07 1.38 2.75
CA ASN A 155 14.43 1.44 4.15
C ASN A 155 14.27 2.89 4.65
N SER A 156 13.23 3.15 5.43
CA SER A 156 12.91 4.48 5.96
C SER A 156 13.91 5.00 6.99
N LEU A 157 14.69 4.11 7.62
CA LEU A 157 15.73 4.50 8.58
C LEU A 157 17.04 4.90 7.89
N SER A 158 17.50 4.12 6.90
CA SER A 158 18.70 4.43 6.14
C SER A 158 18.44 5.35 4.94
N MET A 159 17.16 5.62 4.64
CA MET A 159 16.73 6.35 3.44
C MET A 159 17.23 5.70 2.14
N GLU A 160 17.24 4.37 2.08
CA GLU A 160 17.64 3.62 0.90
C GLU A 160 16.41 3.25 0.07
N TRP A 161 16.35 3.73 -1.15
CA TRP A 161 15.24 3.57 -2.08
C TRP A 161 15.43 2.37 -2.99
N TYR A 162 14.41 1.52 -3.12
CA TYR A 162 14.38 0.35 -4.01
C TYR A 162 13.31 0.44 -5.09
N GLY A 163 12.26 1.25 -4.89
CA GLY A 163 11.16 1.45 -5.83
C GLY A 163 9.96 2.12 -5.18
N GLY A 164 8.96 2.48 -5.99
CA GLY A 164 7.74 3.06 -5.45
C GLY A 164 6.61 3.11 -6.47
N TRP A 165 5.42 3.39 -5.98
CA TRP A 165 4.20 3.46 -6.76
C TRP A 165 3.33 4.63 -6.32
N GLN A 166 2.86 5.39 -7.27
CA GLN A 166 1.75 6.33 -7.14
C GLN A 166 0.43 5.60 -7.37
N ILE A 167 -0.57 5.85 -6.53
CA ILE A 167 -1.83 5.09 -6.53
C ILE A 167 -3.00 6.05 -6.60
N ASN A 168 -3.92 5.79 -7.53
CA ASN A 168 -5.20 6.50 -7.72
C ASN A 168 -5.07 8.03 -7.82
N GLN A 169 -3.90 8.53 -8.22
CA GLN A 169 -3.73 9.96 -8.47
C GLN A 169 -4.19 10.31 -9.89
N ASN A 170 -4.90 11.41 -10.03
CA ASN A 170 -5.43 11.90 -11.31
C ASN A 170 -6.29 10.87 -12.09
N GLY A 171 -6.96 9.95 -11.40
CA GLY A 171 -7.75 8.89 -12.03
C GLY A 171 -6.92 7.77 -12.68
N LEU A 172 -5.61 7.78 -12.50
CA LEU A 172 -4.70 6.75 -12.95
C LEU A 172 -4.50 5.72 -11.84
N GLY A 173 -4.67 4.45 -12.13
CA GLY A 173 -4.60 3.36 -11.16
C GLY A 173 -3.26 3.29 -10.40
N ILE A 174 -2.37 2.37 -10.78
CA ILE A 174 -1.05 2.20 -10.17
C ILE A 174 0.01 2.63 -11.20
N LEU A 175 0.89 3.55 -10.80
CA LEU A 175 2.00 4.03 -11.62
C LEU A 175 3.32 3.82 -10.87
N PRO A 176 4.31 3.11 -11.43
CA PRO A 176 5.64 3.08 -10.86
C PRO A 176 6.27 4.48 -10.92
N ILE A 177 7.03 4.82 -9.90
CA ILE A 177 7.72 6.11 -9.80
C ILE A 177 9.18 5.93 -9.40
N GLU A 178 10.01 6.82 -9.91
CA GLU A 178 11.39 6.98 -9.45
C GLU A 178 11.43 7.82 -8.17
N LYS A 179 12.53 7.70 -7.43
CA LYS A 179 12.67 8.37 -6.13
C LYS A 179 12.54 9.91 -6.23
N GLU A 180 12.99 10.50 -7.34
CA GLU A 180 12.93 11.94 -7.58
C GLU A 180 11.48 12.44 -7.78
N GLN A 181 10.57 11.55 -8.16
CA GLN A 181 9.14 11.82 -8.34
C GLN A 181 8.35 11.61 -7.05
N SER A 182 8.92 10.89 -6.08
CA SER A 182 8.25 10.54 -4.83
C SER A 182 8.16 11.73 -3.89
N ARG A 183 6.98 11.93 -3.31
CA ARG A 183 6.77 12.88 -2.22
C ARG A 183 7.30 12.38 -0.89
N ILE A 184 7.39 11.06 -0.72
CA ILE A 184 8.00 10.45 0.48
C ILE A 184 9.48 10.78 0.51
N TRP A 185 10.17 10.64 -0.64
CA TRP A 185 11.60 10.94 -0.75
C TRP A 185 11.89 12.43 -0.74
N SER A 186 11.12 13.22 -1.47
CA SER A 186 11.33 14.66 -1.66
C SER A 186 10.67 15.52 -0.58
N ALA A 187 10.13 14.92 0.49
CA ALA A 187 9.64 15.67 1.64
C ALA A 187 10.76 16.57 2.17
N PRO A 188 10.63 17.89 2.17
CA PRO A 188 11.71 18.78 2.55
C PRO A 188 12.11 18.53 4.01
N PRO A 189 13.39 18.62 4.36
CA PRO A 189 13.80 18.65 5.74
C PRO A 189 13.02 19.77 6.43
N GLN A 190 12.45 19.46 7.58
CA GLN A 190 11.64 20.39 8.36
C GLN A 190 12.45 21.66 8.69
N SER A 191 12.31 22.71 7.91
CA SER A 191 12.68 24.04 8.29
C SER A 191 11.93 25.07 7.46
N LYS A 192 10.90 25.60 8.02
CA LYS A 192 10.41 26.98 8.10
C LYS A 192 8.91 26.97 8.24
N GLN A 193 8.49 27.29 9.44
CA GLN A 193 7.15 27.75 9.75
C GLN A 193 6.75 28.90 8.80
N ASN A 194 5.68 28.68 8.04
CA ASN A 194 4.78 29.76 7.67
C ASN A 194 3.36 29.21 7.65
N ASN A 195 2.57 29.78 8.53
CA ASN A 195 1.17 29.51 8.77
C ASN A 195 0.33 29.44 7.48
N LYS A 196 -0.18 28.26 7.18
CA LYS A 196 -1.54 27.94 6.70
C LYS A 196 -1.54 26.53 6.10
N GLY A 197 -1.83 25.55 6.93
CA GLY A 197 -1.97 24.15 6.58
C GLY A 197 -1.28 23.25 7.60
N GLN A 198 -1.96 22.89 8.68
CA GLN A 198 -1.45 21.92 9.63
C GLN A 198 -1.23 20.58 8.90
N ARG A 199 0.04 20.20 8.73
CA ARG A 199 0.41 18.81 8.44
C ARG A 199 0.19 18.03 9.72
N ILE A 200 -0.72 17.08 9.70
CA ILE A 200 -0.78 16.04 10.73
C ILE A 200 0.17 14.97 10.23
N GLN A 201 1.39 14.97 10.71
CA GLN A 201 2.31 13.86 10.57
C GLN A 201 1.89 12.85 11.62
N LEU A 202 1.44 11.69 11.18
CA LEU A 202 1.29 10.53 12.05
C LEU A 202 2.69 9.93 12.22
N ASP A 203 3.48 10.49 13.16
CA ASP A 203 4.68 9.82 13.65
C ASP A 203 4.21 8.62 14.49
N LEU A 204 3.97 7.51 13.82
CA LEU A 204 3.69 6.23 14.44
C LEU A 204 5.03 5.54 14.74
N PHE A 205 5.71 6.01 15.84
CA PHE A 205 6.92 5.48 16.49
C PHE A 205 8.23 5.58 15.72
#